data_acd7d0ba0e3a25c02f6659c2792757d0
#
_entry.id   acd7d0ba0e3a25c02f6659c2792757d0
#
_cell.length_a   1.000
_cell.length_b   1.000
_cell.length_c   1.000
_cell.angle_alpha   90.00
_cell.angle_beta   90.00
_cell.angle_gamma   90.00
#
_symmetry.space_group_name_H-M   'P 1'
#
loop_
_entity.id
_entity.type
_entity.pdbx_description
1 polymer ?
#
loop_
_entity_poly.entity_id
_entity_poly.type
_entity_poly.pdbx_seq_one_letter_code
_entity_poly.pdbx_strand_id
1 'polypeptide(L)'
;SMPDFYGGINLSVRFKQFVLDANFAYSVGGKVYNATRRQLESMDNFYNQSAAVLNRWQVEGQETSMPRASYGDPLGNNNFSDRWIEKGDYLKLRSVKLTYNFEKLFNLIRSGNVYVAAENLFSLTKYLGGDPEFAYSYSENLRGFDYAKTALPITITAGFNINF
;
A
#
# COMPACT_ATOMS: atom_id res chain seq x y z
N SER A 1 3.23 -16.52 4.95
CA SER A 1 4.29 -15.58 5.22
C SER A 1 3.86 -14.61 6.32
N MET A 2 4.24 -14.90 7.55
CA MET A 2 4.02 -13.97 8.65
C MET A 2 5.18 -12.98 8.69
N PRO A 3 4.94 -11.69 9.01
CA PRO A 3 6.01 -10.76 9.31
C PRO A 3 6.72 -11.13 10.62
N ASP A 4 8.00 -10.82 10.71
CA ASP A 4 8.78 -10.99 11.94
C ASP A 4 8.37 -9.97 12.99
N PHE A 5 8.09 -8.73 12.54
CA PHE A 5 7.65 -7.62 13.40
C PHE A 5 6.54 -6.83 12.72
N TYR A 6 5.54 -6.44 13.48
CA TYR A 6 4.51 -5.51 13.05
C TYR A 6 3.99 -4.71 14.23
N GLY A 7 3.43 -3.55 13.95
CA GLY A 7 2.87 -2.70 15.01
C GLY A 7 2.37 -1.36 14.48
N GLY A 8 2.03 -0.49 15.42
CA GLY A 8 1.59 0.87 15.17
C GLY A 8 2.34 1.88 16.03
N ILE A 9 2.51 3.08 15.51
CA ILE A 9 3.08 4.23 16.20
C ILE A 9 2.03 5.34 16.14
N ASN A 10 1.61 5.83 17.31
CA ASN A 10 0.69 6.94 17.44
C ASN A 10 1.45 8.15 17.96
N LEU A 11 1.37 9.25 17.23
CA LEU A 11 1.96 10.53 17.60
C LEU A 11 0.84 11.54 17.80
N SER A 12 0.86 12.25 18.92
CA SER A 12 -0.02 13.40 19.19
C SER A 12 0.83 14.56 19.68
N VAL A 13 0.75 15.68 18.96
CA VAL A 13 1.48 16.91 19.27
C VAL A 13 0.51 18.05 19.44
N ARG A 14 0.56 18.72 20.58
CA ARG A 14 -0.24 19.91 20.86
C ARG A 14 0.66 21.15 20.94
N PHE A 15 0.30 22.15 20.15
CA PHE A 15 0.92 23.46 20.20
C PHE A 15 -0.15 24.55 20.22
N LYS A 16 -0.31 25.21 21.37
CA LYS A 16 -1.39 26.21 21.59
C LYS A 16 -2.77 25.59 21.26
N GLN A 17 -3.46 26.17 20.28
CA GLN A 17 -4.78 25.74 19.83
C GLN A 17 -4.74 24.59 18.82
N PHE A 18 -3.55 24.26 18.28
CA PHE A 18 -3.40 23.20 17.30
C PHE A 18 -3.09 21.85 17.93
N VAL A 19 -3.73 20.82 17.42
CA VAL A 19 -3.43 19.42 17.76
C VAL A 19 -3.20 18.68 16.45
N LEU A 20 -2.05 18.02 16.35
CA LEU A 20 -1.70 17.14 15.25
C LEU A 20 -1.66 15.72 15.77
N ASP A 21 -2.53 14.86 15.24
CA ASP A 21 -2.52 13.43 15.52
C ASP A 21 -2.09 12.69 14.25
N ALA A 22 -1.17 11.73 14.37
CA ALA A 22 -0.70 10.91 13.26
C ALA A 22 -0.56 9.46 13.71
N ASN A 23 -1.09 8.54 12.90
CA ASN A 23 -1.04 7.10 13.16
C ASN A 23 -0.30 6.41 12.03
N PHE A 24 0.74 5.67 12.39
CA PHE A 24 1.54 4.87 11.48
C PHE A 24 1.32 3.38 11.76
N ALA A 25 1.38 2.58 10.72
CA ALA A 25 1.46 1.13 10.81
C ALA A 25 2.73 0.66 10.09
N TYR A 26 3.36 -0.36 10.61
CA TYR A 26 4.54 -0.97 9.99
C TYR A 26 4.49 -2.49 10.04
N SER A 27 5.15 -3.11 9.09
CA SER A 27 5.38 -4.54 9.01
C SER A 27 6.74 -4.81 8.38
N VAL A 28 7.49 -5.76 8.93
CA VAL A 28 8.85 -6.10 8.51
C VAL A 28 9.02 -7.61 8.51
N GLY A 29 9.74 -8.16 7.53
CA GLY A 29 10.09 -9.58 7.41
C GLY A 29 9.05 -10.40 6.65
N GLY A 30 7.88 -9.85 6.35
CA GLY A 30 6.84 -10.53 5.57
C GLY A 30 7.24 -10.72 4.11
N LYS A 31 6.73 -11.79 3.50
CA LYS A 31 6.86 -12.03 2.06
C LYS A 31 5.49 -12.13 1.43
N VAL A 32 5.38 -11.63 0.20
CA VAL A 32 4.16 -11.61 -0.59
C VAL A 32 4.40 -12.32 -1.91
N TYR A 33 3.52 -13.24 -2.26
CA TYR A 33 3.46 -13.80 -3.60
C TYR A 33 2.59 -12.89 -4.47
N ASN A 34 3.21 -12.20 -5.43
CA ASN A 34 2.55 -11.27 -6.31
C ASN A 34 2.02 -11.98 -7.57
N ALA A 35 0.84 -12.58 -7.45
CA ALA A 35 0.19 -13.26 -8.57
C ALA A 35 -0.28 -12.29 -9.66
N THR A 36 -0.57 -11.04 -9.31
CA THR A 36 -0.91 -9.98 -10.26
C THR A 36 0.26 -9.70 -11.19
N ARG A 37 1.45 -9.51 -10.62
CA ARG A 37 2.68 -9.31 -11.37
C ARG A 37 2.98 -10.52 -12.26
N ARG A 38 2.85 -11.73 -11.72
CA ARG A 38 2.99 -12.96 -12.50
C ARG A 38 2.13 -12.93 -13.75
N GLN A 39 0.87 -12.55 -13.64
CA GLN A 39 -0.05 -12.49 -14.78
C GLN A 39 0.31 -11.36 -15.75
N LEU A 40 0.70 -10.20 -15.26
CA LEU A 40 1.04 -9.03 -16.08
C LEU A 40 2.41 -9.14 -16.79
N GLU A 41 3.29 -10.01 -16.31
CA GLU A 41 4.63 -10.23 -16.85
C GLU A 41 4.80 -11.61 -17.50
N SER A 42 3.70 -12.36 -17.69
CA SER A 42 3.77 -13.73 -18.20
C SER A 42 4.21 -13.79 -19.67
N MET A 43 3.77 -12.86 -20.51
CA MET A 43 4.07 -12.83 -21.95
C MET A 43 3.74 -14.15 -22.68
N ASP A 44 2.79 -14.93 -22.15
CA ASP A 44 2.37 -16.24 -22.65
C ASP A 44 1.07 -16.18 -23.48
N ASN A 45 0.45 -15.01 -23.51
CA ASN A 45 -0.82 -14.76 -24.20
C ASN A 45 -0.91 -13.28 -24.66
N PHE A 46 -2.07 -12.90 -25.21
CA PHE A 46 -2.33 -11.55 -25.75
C PHE A 46 -3.05 -10.61 -24.77
N TYR A 47 -3.03 -10.90 -23.48
CA TYR A 47 -3.59 -10.01 -22.46
C TYR A 47 -2.74 -8.75 -22.26
N ASN A 48 -3.31 -7.77 -21.59
CA ASN A 48 -2.58 -6.58 -21.18
C ASN A 48 -1.39 -6.95 -20.28
N GLN A 49 -0.28 -6.26 -20.49
CA GLN A 49 0.98 -6.54 -19.82
C GLN A 49 1.52 -5.31 -19.10
N SER A 50 2.36 -5.54 -18.11
CA SER A 50 3.13 -4.48 -17.46
C SER A 50 4.19 -3.91 -18.41
N ALA A 51 4.51 -2.62 -18.26
CA ALA A 51 5.63 -1.99 -18.99
C ALA A 51 6.99 -2.66 -18.70
N ALA A 52 7.12 -3.40 -17.59
CA ALA A 52 8.33 -4.14 -17.26
C ALA A 52 8.73 -5.15 -18.35
N VAL A 53 7.76 -5.70 -19.12
CA VAL A 53 8.02 -6.65 -20.20
C VAL A 53 8.80 -6.04 -21.39
N LEU A 54 8.92 -4.73 -21.47
CA LEU A 54 9.76 -4.07 -22.47
C LEU A 54 11.26 -4.42 -22.29
N ASN A 55 11.65 -4.77 -21.06
CA ASN A 55 13.01 -5.21 -20.73
C ASN A 55 13.26 -6.70 -21.00
N ARG A 56 12.33 -7.40 -21.67
CA ARG A 56 12.48 -8.83 -21.97
C ARG A 56 13.70 -9.11 -22.82
N TRP A 57 14.21 -10.32 -22.70
CA TRP A 57 15.28 -10.80 -23.57
C TRP A 57 14.82 -10.84 -25.03
N GLN A 58 15.63 -10.30 -25.94
CA GLN A 58 15.30 -10.17 -27.36
C GLN A 58 16.43 -10.68 -28.28
N VAL A 59 17.68 -10.52 -27.84
CA VAL A 59 18.84 -10.84 -28.67
C VAL A 59 19.90 -11.59 -27.88
N GLU A 60 20.69 -12.41 -28.54
CA GLU A 60 21.84 -13.12 -27.95
C GLU A 60 22.83 -12.14 -27.34
N GLY A 61 23.36 -12.45 -26.16
CA GLY A 61 24.29 -11.59 -25.41
C GLY A 61 23.58 -10.53 -24.54
N GLN A 62 22.26 -10.37 -24.61
CA GLN A 62 21.52 -9.45 -23.74
C GLN A 62 21.40 -10.01 -22.31
N GLU A 63 21.85 -9.24 -21.32
CA GLU A 63 21.64 -9.53 -19.90
C GLU A 63 20.36 -8.88 -19.41
N THR A 64 19.40 -9.68 -18.95
CA THR A 64 18.13 -9.20 -18.37
C THR A 64 17.54 -10.25 -17.43
N SER A 65 16.80 -9.79 -16.42
CA SER A 65 16.04 -10.66 -15.51
C SER A 65 14.68 -11.09 -16.08
N MET A 66 14.28 -10.53 -17.23
CA MET A 66 13.01 -10.80 -17.86
C MET A 66 13.20 -11.78 -19.03
N PRO A 67 12.54 -12.96 -19.03
CA PRO A 67 12.69 -13.93 -20.11
C PRO A 67 12.10 -13.39 -21.42
N ARG A 68 12.37 -14.07 -22.51
CA ARG A 68 11.73 -13.77 -23.81
C ARG A 68 10.24 -14.06 -23.77
N ALA A 69 9.47 -13.31 -24.55
CA ALA A 69 8.06 -13.62 -24.79
C ALA A 69 7.92 -14.97 -25.53
N SER A 70 7.05 -15.85 -25.03
CA SER A 70 6.82 -17.16 -25.60
C SER A 70 5.34 -17.54 -25.42
N TYR A 71 4.59 -17.64 -26.52
CA TYR A 71 3.19 -18.02 -26.47
C TYR A 71 3.00 -19.40 -25.85
N GLY A 72 2.05 -19.52 -24.91
CA GLY A 72 1.76 -20.77 -24.23
C GLY A 72 2.80 -21.24 -23.22
N ASP A 73 3.83 -20.45 -22.94
CA ASP A 73 4.88 -20.69 -21.93
C ASP A 73 5.54 -22.09 -21.99
N PRO A 74 6.07 -22.53 -23.14
CA PRO A 74 6.58 -23.90 -23.30
C PRO A 74 7.78 -24.22 -22.40
N LEU A 75 8.45 -23.18 -21.87
CA LEU A 75 9.61 -23.31 -20.97
C LEU A 75 9.24 -23.20 -19.49
N GLY A 76 7.97 -22.95 -19.16
CA GLY A 76 7.49 -22.84 -17.79
C GLY A 76 8.01 -21.62 -17.03
N ASN A 77 8.34 -20.52 -17.70
CA ASN A 77 8.85 -19.30 -17.09
C ASN A 77 7.86 -18.67 -16.10
N ASN A 78 6.56 -18.97 -16.26
CA ASN A 78 5.48 -18.48 -15.43
C ASN A 78 5.03 -19.47 -14.34
N ASN A 79 5.75 -20.57 -14.15
CA ASN A 79 5.46 -21.47 -13.06
C ASN A 79 5.55 -20.79 -11.70
N PHE A 80 4.91 -21.39 -10.72
CA PHE A 80 5.01 -20.93 -9.33
C PHE A 80 6.47 -21.02 -8.88
N SER A 81 7.08 -19.87 -8.57
CA SER A 81 8.50 -19.76 -8.22
C SER A 81 8.75 -18.55 -7.32
N ASP A 82 9.96 -18.45 -6.81
CA ASP A 82 10.44 -17.34 -5.99
C ASP A 82 10.58 -16.02 -6.77
N ARG A 83 10.62 -16.05 -8.09
CA ARG A 83 10.57 -14.87 -8.96
C ARG A 83 9.39 -13.94 -8.62
N TRP A 84 8.31 -14.49 -8.14
CA TRP A 84 7.07 -13.78 -7.83
C TRP A 84 6.92 -13.46 -6.35
N ILE A 85 7.93 -13.84 -5.53
CA ILE A 85 7.95 -13.57 -4.10
C ILE A 85 8.69 -12.27 -3.85
N GLU A 86 8.00 -11.31 -3.24
CA GLU A 86 8.50 -9.99 -2.92
C GLU A 86 8.52 -9.74 -1.41
N LYS A 87 9.31 -8.74 -0.98
CA LYS A 87 9.25 -8.27 0.41
C LYS A 87 7.96 -7.50 0.63
N GLY A 88 7.22 -7.89 1.66
CA GLY A 88 6.00 -7.22 2.11
C GLY A 88 6.25 -6.17 3.19
N ASP A 89 7.48 -5.68 3.33
CA ASP A 89 7.83 -4.67 4.32
C ASP A 89 7.20 -3.32 3.95
N TYR A 90 6.64 -2.65 4.95
CA TYR A 90 6.09 -1.31 4.75
C TYR A 90 6.10 -0.46 6.02
N LEU A 91 6.08 0.85 5.82
CA LEU A 91 5.69 1.86 6.79
C LEU A 91 4.60 2.72 6.13
N LYS A 92 3.41 2.73 6.73
CA LYS A 92 2.23 3.40 6.18
C LYS A 92 1.73 4.49 7.12
N LEU A 93 1.45 5.67 6.59
CA LEU A 93 0.69 6.69 7.31
C LEU A 93 -0.81 6.39 7.15
N ARG A 94 -1.39 5.76 8.18
CA ARG A 94 -2.79 5.37 8.19
C ARG A 94 -3.73 6.54 8.29
N SER A 95 -3.43 7.44 9.21
CA SER A 95 -4.22 8.66 9.35
C SER A 95 -3.38 9.80 9.87
N VAL A 96 -3.72 11.01 9.46
CA VAL A 96 -3.24 12.25 10.03
C VAL A 96 -4.42 13.19 10.20
N LYS A 97 -4.51 13.86 11.34
CA LYS A 97 -5.56 14.82 11.65
C LYS A 97 -4.96 16.08 12.25
N LEU A 98 -5.24 17.22 11.65
CA LEU A 98 -4.93 18.54 12.21
C LEU A 98 -6.21 19.17 12.73
N THR A 99 -6.23 19.51 14.00
CA THR A 99 -7.37 20.13 14.68
C THR A 99 -6.95 21.51 15.17
N TYR A 100 -7.78 22.50 14.92
CA TYR A 100 -7.67 23.82 15.52
C TYR A 100 -8.81 24.02 16.51
N ASN A 101 -8.49 24.22 17.77
CA ASN A 101 -9.44 24.48 18.85
C ASN A 101 -9.57 25.99 19.06
N PHE A 102 -10.79 26.48 19.23
CA PHE A 102 -11.05 27.88 19.55
C PHE A 102 -11.98 27.99 20.75
N GLU A 103 -11.67 28.96 21.59
CA GLU A 103 -12.50 29.34 22.73
C GLU A 103 -13.24 30.62 22.37
N LYS A 104 -14.52 30.66 22.70
CA LYS A 104 -15.39 31.83 22.56
C LYS A 104 -15.28 32.56 21.23
N LEU A 105 -16.14 32.19 20.32
CA LEU A 105 -16.34 32.90 19.06
C LEU A 105 -17.70 33.63 19.12
N PHE A 106 -17.65 34.93 19.19
CA PHE A 106 -18.83 35.77 19.46
C PHE A 106 -19.47 35.41 20.82
N ASN A 107 -20.56 36.09 21.18
CA ASN A 107 -21.25 35.83 22.48
C ASN A 107 -22.11 34.56 22.49
N LEU A 108 -22.23 33.87 21.36
CA LEU A 108 -23.11 32.75 21.16
C LEU A 108 -22.41 31.39 21.25
N ILE A 109 -21.13 31.32 20.90
CA ILE A 109 -20.36 30.07 20.83
C ILE A 109 -19.34 30.06 21.98
N ARG A 110 -19.46 29.08 22.88
CA ARG A 110 -18.53 28.92 24.03
C ARG A 110 -17.18 28.36 23.62
N SER A 111 -17.19 27.37 22.74
CA SER A 111 -15.98 26.72 22.25
C SER A 111 -16.27 25.92 20.97
N GLY A 112 -15.24 25.54 20.27
CA GLY A 112 -15.37 24.63 19.14
C GLY A 112 -14.03 24.20 18.60
N ASN A 113 -14.08 23.38 17.58
CA ASN A 113 -12.91 23.05 16.79
C ASN A 113 -13.29 22.85 15.32
N VAL A 114 -12.30 23.09 14.48
CA VAL A 114 -12.31 22.69 13.07
C VAL A 114 -11.17 21.72 12.84
N TYR A 115 -11.36 20.75 11.98
CA TYR A 115 -10.33 19.78 11.67
C TYR A 115 -10.31 19.38 10.21
N VAL A 116 -9.13 18.98 9.77
CA VAL A 116 -8.91 18.27 8.51
C VAL A 116 -8.19 16.97 8.85
N ALA A 117 -8.70 15.89 8.30
CA ALA A 117 -8.10 14.57 8.45
C ALA A 117 -7.86 13.95 7.08
N ALA A 118 -6.82 13.18 6.96
CA ALA A 118 -6.53 12.39 5.78
C ALA A 118 -6.13 10.96 6.17
N GLU A 119 -6.59 9.99 5.39
CA GLU A 119 -6.31 8.57 5.60
C GLU A 119 -5.61 7.98 4.39
N ASN A 120 -4.75 7.01 4.64
CA ASN A 120 -3.99 6.25 3.63
C ASN A 120 -3.18 7.14 2.67
N LEU A 121 -2.58 8.25 3.17
CA LEU A 121 -1.88 9.23 2.34
C LEU A 121 -0.70 8.63 1.58
N PHE A 122 0.09 7.79 2.25
CA PHE A 122 1.23 7.14 1.60
C PHE A 122 1.66 5.86 2.32
N SER A 123 2.34 5.02 1.57
CA SER A 123 3.01 3.82 2.05
C SER A 123 4.44 3.78 1.52
N LEU A 124 5.41 3.65 2.42
CA LEU A 124 6.82 3.43 2.07
C LEU A 124 7.05 1.92 2.00
N THR A 125 7.24 1.39 0.80
CA THR A 125 7.43 -0.03 0.55
C THR A 125 8.27 -0.25 -0.71
N LYS A 126 8.86 -1.44 -0.83
CA LYS A 126 9.50 -1.93 -2.08
C LYS A 126 8.62 -2.94 -2.81
N TYR A 127 7.43 -3.21 -2.29
CA TYR A 127 6.47 -4.07 -2.93
C TYR A 127 5.98 -3.44 -4.25
N LEU A 128 5.90 -4.23 -5.32
CA LEU A 128 5.53 -3.76 -6.65
C LEU A 128 4.02 -3.82 -6.94
N GLY A 129 3.23 -4.33 -5.99
CA GLY A 129 1.76 -4.31 -6.06
C GLY A 129 1.18 -2.99 -5.54
N GLY A 130 -0.15 -2.93 -5.47
CA GLY A 130 -0.88 -1.70 -5.10
C GLY A 130 -0.74 -1.31 -3.63
N ASP A 131 -0.79 -2.26 -2.71
CA ASP A 131 -0.70 -2.02 -1.26
C ASP A 131 -0.18 -3.29 -0.58
N PRO A 132 0.95 -3.24 0.15
CA PRO A 132 1.49 -4.42 0.85
C PRO A 132 0.65 -4.83 2.07
N GLU A 133 -0.23 -3.95 2.54
CA GLU A 133 -1.15 -4.21 3.63
C GLU A 133 -2.49 -4.73 3.10
N PHE A 134 -2.52 -6.01 2.75
CA PHE A 134 -3.72 -6.64 2.23
C PHE A 134 -3.95 -8.04 2.79
N ALA A 135 -5.19 -8.50 2.69
CA ALA A 135 -5.55 -9.89 2.79
C ALA A 135 -6.38 -10.25 1.54
N TYR A 136 -5.87 -11.13 0.69
CA TYR A 136 -6.61 -11.60 -0.47
C TYR A 136 -7.86 -12.37 -0.06
N SER A 137 -7.75 -13.14 1.03
CA SER A 137 -8.82 -13.97 1.55
C SER A 137 -8.73 -14.04 3.07
N TYR A 138 -9.85 -14.33 3.71
CA TYR A 138 -9.90 -14.69 5.15
C TYR A 138 -9.28 -16.07 5.44
N SER A 139 -8.95 -16.85 4.40
CA SER A 139 -8.27 -18.14 4.55
C SER A 139 -6.82 -17.94 4.97
N GLU A 140 -6.40 -18.59 6.03
CA GLU A 140 -5.01 -18.56 6.51
C GLU A 140 -4.01 -19.07 5.47
N ASN A 141 -4.43 -20.00 4.60
CA ASN A 141 -3.61 -20.58 3.54
C ASN A 141 -3.27 -19.58 2.42
N LEU A 142 -4.00 -18.47 2.32
CA LEU A 142 -3.80 -17.43 1.30
C LEU A 142 -3.20 -16.15 1.87
N ARG A 143 -2.68 -16.17 3.09
CA ARG A 143 -1.91 -15.05 3.65
C ARG A 143 -0.66 -14.81 2.84
N GLY A 144 -0.44 -13.55 2.47
CA GLY A 144 0.70 -13.16 1.62
C GLY A 144 0.53 -13.51 0.15
N PHE A 145 -0.68 -13.83 -0.30
CA PHE A 145 -1.01 -14.02 -1.71
C PHE A 145 -1.77 -12.80 -2.22
N ASP A 146 -1.22 -12.08 -3.20
CA ASP A 146 -1.85 -10.93 -3.85
C ASP A 146 -2.30 -11.28 -5.26
N TYR A 147 -3.61 -11.18 -5.49
CA TYR A 147 -4.20 -11.31 -6.82
C TYR A 147 -5.14 -10.12 -7.07
N ALA A 148 -4.61 -9.09 -7.72
CA ALA A 148 -5.34 -7.89 -8.13
C ALA A 148 -6.08 -7.16 -6.99
N LYS A 149 -5.52 -7.19 -5.76
CA LYS A 149 -6.11 -6.48 -4.64
C LYS A 149 -5.95 -4.97 -4.82
N THR A 150 -7.06 -4.27 -4.78
CA THR A 150 -7.08 -2.80 -4.87
C THR A 150 -6.47 -2.19 -3.60
N ALA A 151 -5.61 -1.21 -3.77
CA ALA A 151 -5.10 -0.39 -2.66
C ALA A 151 -6.24 0.36 -1.97
N LEU A 152 -6.07 0.63 -0.67
CA LEU A 152 -7.01 1.45 0.08
C LEU A 152 -7.02 2.89 -0.47
N PRO A 153 -8.20 3.50 -0.66
CA PRO A 153 -8.29 4.84 -1.20
C PRO A 153 -7.74 5.88 -0.21
N ILE A 154 -7.18 6.96 -0.75
CA ILE A 154 -6.90 8.16 0.03
C ILE A 154 -8.23 8.84 0.30
N THR A 155 -8.50 9.10 1.58
CA THR A 155 -9.73 9.79 2.02
C THR A 155 -9.35 11.08 2.73
N ILE A 156 -9.95 12.18 2.34
CA ILE A 156 -9.78 13.49 3.00
C ILE A 156 -11.12 13.91 3.57
N THR A 157 -11.14 14.24 4.86
CA THR A 157 -12.33 14.66 5.59
C THR A 157 -12.07 15.99 6.26
N ALA A 158 -12.99 16.91 6.17
CA ALA A 158 -13.01 18.15 6.95
C ALA A 158 -14.30 18.22 7.78
N GLY A 159 -14.18 18.77 8.99
CA GLY A 159 -15.33 18.87 9.86
C GLY A 159 -15.14 19.95 10.92
N PHE A 160 -16.22 20.23 11.63
CA PHE A 160 -16.25 21.16 12.75
C PHE A 160 -17.16 20.68 13.86
N ASN A 161 -16.87 21.09 15.09
CA ASN A 161 -17.72 20.90 16.26
C ASN A 161 -17.90 22.25 16.94
N ILE A 162 -19.10 22.56 17.37
CA ILE A 162 -19.45 23.84 18.01
C ILE A 162 -20.25 23.55 19.28
N ASN A 163 -19.87 24.20 20.39
CA ASN A 163 -20.57 24.15 21.67
C ASN A 163 -21.17 25.54 21.98
N PHE A 164 -22.45 25.58 22.29
CA PHE A 164 -23.21 26.77 22.62
C PHE A 164 -23.25 27.03 24.12
#